data_5d11600ba3df5a9858f2dc88e2085153
#
_entry.id   5d11600ba3df5a9858f2dc88e2085153
#
_cell.length_a   1.000
_cell.length_b   1.000
_cell.length_c   1.000
_cell.angle_alpha   90.00
_cell.angle_beta   90.00
_cell.angle_gamma   90.00
#
_symmetry.space_group_name_H-M   'P 1'
#
loop_
_entity.id
_entity.type
_entity.pdbx_description
1 polymer ?
#
loop_
_entity_poly.entity_id
_entity_poly.type
_entity_poly.pdbx_seq_one_letter_code
_entity_poly.pdbx_strand_id
1 'polypeptide(L)'
;DPQETLPGLRWMLSTGEALSPELARRWLTRYPQVGLMNAYGPAECSDDVSFFRVDTQSTGGTYLPIGQATDNNHLQVLDDDLLPVPLGGIGELYVSGTGVGRGYLADPGRTALA
;
A
#
# COMPACT_ATOMS: atom_id res chain seq x y z
N ASP A 1 24.29 2.50 14.43
CA ASP A 1 25.33 3.53 14.45
C ASP A 1 24.72 4.87 14.03
N PRO A 2 24.86 5.95 14.87
CA PRO A 2 24.29 7.26 14.51
C PRO A 2 24.91 7.91 13.27
N GLN A 3 25.99 7.38 12.75
CA GLN A 3 26.71 7.90 11.58
C GLN A 3 26.52 7.06 10.32
N GLU A 4 25.72 6.00 10.37
CA GLU A 4 25.47 5.18 9.18
C GLU A 4 24.71 5.99 8.13
N THR A 5 25.31 6.14 6.96
CA THR A 5 24.71 6.79 5.79
C THR A 5 24.41 5.75 4.72
N LEU A 6 23.40 5.99 3.92
CA LEU A 6 22.98 5.12 2.83
C LEU A 6 23.15 5.84 1.46
N PRO A 7 24.42 6.11 1.05
CA PRO A 7 24.67 7.04 -0.07
C PRO A 7 24.17 6.54 -1.43
N GLY A 8 23.96 5.24 -1.58
CA GLY A 8 23.42 4.65 -2.82
C GLY A 8 21.90 4.42 -2.81
N LEU A 9 21.25 4.57 -1.66
CA LEU A 9 19.81 4.32 -1.54
C LEU A 9 19.01 5.57 -1.92
N ARG A 10 18.13 5.43 -2.91
CA ARG A 10 17.25 6.51 -3.37
C ARG A 10 15.84 6.39 -2.81
N TRP A 11 15.35 5.17 -2.66
CA TRP A 11 14.01 4.86 -2.20
C TRP A 11 14.02 3.72 -1.20
N MET A 12 13.19 3.86 -0.17
CA MET A 12 12.77 2.80 0.73
C MET A 12 11.30 2.52 0.48
N LEU A 13 10.98 1.25 0.27
CA LEU A 13 9.61 0.76 0.13
C LEU A 13 9.23 0.00 1.39
N SER A 14 8.12 0.37 2.01
CA SER A 14 7.53 -0.33 3.15
C SER A 14 6.23 -0.98 2.70
N THR A 15 6.12 -2.29 2.88
CA THR A 15 4.96 -3.10 2.47
C THR A 15 4.74 -4.25 3.44
N GLY A 16 3.61 -4.96 3.31
CA GLY A 16 3.24 -6.14 4.08
C GLY A 16 2.55 -5.85 5.41
N GLU A 17 2.76 -4.67 5.98
CA GLU A 17 2.10 -4.20 7.21
C GLU A 17 1.83 -2.70 7.14
N ALA A 18 0.89 -2.23 7.96
CA ALA A 18 0.58 -0.81 8.03
C ALA A 18 1.80 0.00 8.55
N LEU A 19 2.33 0.87 7.70
CA LEU A 19 3.41 1.77 8.09
C LEU A 19 2.89 2.83 9.06
N SER A 20 3.43 2.87 10.29
CA SER A 20 3.02 3.89 11.25
C SER A 20 3.61 5.27 10.90
N PRO A 21 2.85 6.38 11.11
CA PRO A 21 3.36 7.73 10.89
C PRO A 21 4.59 8.06 11.72
N GLU A 22 4.71 7.49 12.92
CA GLU A 22 5.88 7.69 13.78
C GLU A 22 7.14 7.06 13.18
N LEU A 23 7.05 5.81 12.71
CA LEU A 23 8.17 5.12 12.07
C LEU A 23 8.58 5.85 10.78
N ALA A 24 7.61 6.27 9.98
CA ALA A 24 7.85 7.06 8.78
C ALA A 24 8.59 8.39 9.09
N ARG A 25 8.15 9.12 10.12
CA ARG A 25 8.80 10.36 10.55
C ARG A 25 10.25 10.12 11.00
N ARG A 26 10.49 9.06 11.77
CA ARG A 26 11.84 8.68 12.21
C ARG A 26 12.74 8.37 11.02
N TRP A 27 12.23 7.63 10.03
CA TRP A 27 12.94 7.34 8.79
C TRP A 27 13.29 8.63 8.03
N LEU A 28 12.32 9.48 7.74
CA LEU A 28 12.51 10.73 7.00
C LEU A 28 13.47 11.71 7.71
N THR A 29 13.45 11.71 9.05
CA THR A 29 14.39 12.51 9.84
C THR A 29 15.81 11.96 9.75
N ARG A 30 15.96 10.64 9.78
CA ARG A 30 17.27 9.97 9.77
C ARG A 30 17.90 9.96 8.39
N TYR A 31 17.11 9.82 7.35
CA TYR A 31 17.55 9.70 5.95
C TYR A 31 16.77 10.64 5.03
N PRO A 32 16.93 11.97 5.20
CA PRO A 32 16.11 12.95 4.44
C PRO A 32 16.36 12.91 2.93
N GLN A 33 17.47 12.32 2.49
CA GLN A 33 17.82 12.14 1.07
C GLN A 33 17.19 10.89 0.44
N VAL A 34 16.62 9.97 1.24
CA VAL A 34 16.01 8.74 0.77
C VAL A 34 14.50 8.89 0.75
N GLY A 35 13.89 8.78 -0.42
CA GLY A 35 12.43 8.77 -0.53
C GLY A 35 11.82 7.58 0.21
N LEU A 36 10.61 7.77 0.76
CA LEU A 36 9.85 6.73 1.43
C LEU A 36 8.52 6.50 0.70
N MET A 37 8.24 5.25 0.40
CA MET A 37 6.97 4.79 -0.17
C MET A 37 6.27 3.86 0.81
N ASN A 38 4.98 4.10 1.04
CA ASN A 38 4.08 3.12 1.65
C ASN A 38 3.40 2.36 0.52
N ALA A 39 3.59 1.06 0.46
CA ALA A 39 3.04 0.19 -0.58
C ALA A 39 2.03 -0.78 0.02
N TYR A 40 1.05 -1.16 -0.76
CA TYR A 40 0.03 -2.12 -0.36
C TYR A 40 -0.30 -3.07 -1.52
N GLY A 41 -0.38 -4.34 -1.19
CA GLY A 41 -0.90 -5.40 -2.05
C GLY A 41 -1.00 -6.72 -1.29
N PRO A 42 -2.11 -7.46 -1.46
CA PRO A 42 -2.24 -8.81 -0.95
C PRO A 42 -1.50 -9.81 -1.86
N ALA A 43 -1.14 -10.97 -1.33
CA ALA A 43 -0.48 -12.03 -2.08
C ALA A 43 -1.26 -12.46 -3.33
N GLU A 44 -2.58 -12.36 -3.27
CA GLU A 44 -3.52 -12.65 -4.37
C GLU A 44 -3.37 -11.70 -5.56
N CYS A 45 -2.73 -10.55 -5.36
CA CYS A 45 -2.51 -9.53 -6.40
C CYS A 45 -1.06 -9.49 -6.90
N SER A 46 -0.29 -10.55 -6.69
CA SER A 46 1.09 -10.71 -7.20
C SER A 46 2.09 -9.69 -6.66
N ASP A 47 1.84 -9.04 -5.55
CA ASP A 47 2.62 -8.03 -4.84
C ASP A 47 1.83 -6.70 -4.72
N ASP A 48 2.51 -5.56 -4.74
CA ASP A 48 1.90 -4.27 -4.46
C ASP A 48 1.04 -3.74 -5.62
N VAL A 49 -0.19 -3.34 -5.28
CA VAL A 49 -1.17 -2.75 -6.22
C VAL A 49 -1.38 -1.26 -6.01
N SER A 50 -0.81 -0.70 -4.95
CA SER A 50 -0.84 0.74 -4.73
C SER A 50 0.41 1.27 -4.04
N PHE A 51 0.69 2.56 -4.27
CA PHE A 51 1.79 3.27 -3.65
C PHE A 51 1.37 4.65 -3.16
N PHE A 52 1.88 5.02 -1.99
CA PHE A 52 1.79 6.35 -1.45
C PHE A 52 3.19 6.90 -1.14
N ARG A 53 3.56 8.01 -1.75
CA ARG A 53 4.80 8.71 -1.41
C ARG A 53 4.62 9.43 -0.08
N VAL A 54 5.41 9.02 0.91
CA VAL A 54 5.35 9.60 2.25
C VAL A 54 6.30 10.81 2.34
N ASP A 55 5.76 11.91 2.85
CA ASP A 55 6.52 13.11 3.19
C ASP A 55 6.31 13.49 4.66
N THR A 56 6.97 14.53 5.12
CA THR A 56 6.86 14.98 6.51
C THR A 56 5.47 15.49 6.89
N GLN A 57 4.72 16.03 5.92
CA GLN A 57 3.36 16.54 6.16
C GLN A 57 2.38 15.38 6.37
N SER A 58 2.48 14.33 5.57
CA SER A 58 1.62 13.15 5.66
C SER A 58 1.77 12.40 6.98
N THR A 59 2.90 12.54 7.67
CA THR A 59 3.13 11.88 8.98
C THR A 59 2.43 12.55 10.17
N GLY A 60 1.69 13.64 9.95
CA GLY A 60 0.94 14.35 11.00
C GLY A 60 -0.39 13.68 11.39
N GLY A 61 -0.88 12.73 10.59
CA GLY A 61 -2.11 12.00 10.83
C GLY A 61 -1.97 10.77 11.73
N THR A 62 -3.09 10.08 11.94
CA THR A 62 -3.14 8.81 12.69
C THR A 62 -2.73 7.62 11.82
N TYR A 63 -2.97 7.70 10.52
CA TYR A 63 -2.68 6.65 9.53
C TYR A 63 -2.01 7.26 8.31
N LEU A 64 -1.21 6.44 7.61
CA LEU A 64 -0.72 6.76 6.29
C LEU A 64 -1.62 6.10 5.24
N PRO A 65 -1.99 6.83 4.16
CA PRO A 65 -2.74 6.23 3.06
C PRO A 65 -1.96 5.10 2.38
N ILE A 66 -2.68 4.17 1.75
CA ILE A 66 -2.10 3.19 0.83
C ILE A 66 -1.85 3.79 -0.56
N GLY A 67 -2.39 4.98 -0.83
CA GLY A 67 -2.12 5.76 -2.03
C GLY A 67 -3.04 5.43 -3.20
N GLN A 68 -2.46 5.44 -4.40
CA GLN A 68 -3.16 5.25 -5.67
C GLN A 68 -2.77 3.93 -6.31
N ALA A 69 -3.68 3.38 -7.12
CA ALA A 69 -3.41 2.16 -7.88
C ALA A 69 -2.16 2.29 -8.76
N THR A 70 -1.42 1.21 -8.86
CA THR A 70 -0.35 1.06 -9.87
C THR A 70 -0.95 0.96 -11.27
N ASP A 71 -0.12 1.14 -12.29
CA ASP A 71 -0.55 1.02 -13.68
C ASP A 71 -1.18 -0.35 -13.97
N ASN A 72 -2.27 -0.32 -14.72
CA ASN A 72 -3.06 -1.50 -15.11
C ASN A 72 -3.76 -2.23 -13.94
N ASN A 73 -3.83 -1.61 -12.76
CA ASN A 73 -4.64 -2.04 -11.64
C ASN A 73 -5.70 -0.99 -11.31
N HIS A 74 -6.82 -1.43 -10.77
CA HIS A 74 -7.93 -0.59 -10.34
C HIS A 74 -8.30 -0.94 -8.92
N LEU A 75 -8.45 0.09 -8.08
CA LEU A 75 -8.91 -0.03 -6.70
C LEU A 75 -10.30 0.57 -6.59
N GLN A 76 -11.23 -0.17 -6.01
CA GLN A 76 -12.59 0.27 -5.75
C GLN A 76 -12.95 -0.03 -4.30
N VAL A 77 -13.61 0.91 -3.64
CA VAL A 77 -14.17 0.69 -2.30
C VAL A 77 -15.68 0.53 -2.48
N LEU A 78 -16.17 -0.66 -2.16
CA LEU A 78 -17.56 -1.06 -2.38
C LEU A 78 -18.25 -1.33 -1.03
N ASP A 79 -19.57 -1.14 -1.01
CA ASP A 79 -20.43 -1.54 0.11
C ASP A 79 -20.87 -3.01 0.00
N ASP A 80 -21.74 -3.45 0.92
CA ASP A 80 -22.25 -4.82 0.97
C ASP A 80 -23.11 -5.21 -0.25
N ASP A 81 -23.61 -4.23 -0.99
CA ASP A 81 -24.35 -4.42 -2.24
C ASP A 81 -23.46 -4.34 -3.50
N LEU A 82 -22.13 -4.30 -3.31
CA LEU A 82 -21.11 -4.13 -4.34
C LEU A 82 -21.25 -2.82 -5.13
N LEU A 83 -21.79 -1.79 -4.51
CA LEU A 83 -21.88 -0.45 -5.08
C LEU A 83 -20.75 0.44 -4.57
N PRO A 84 -20.19 1.34 -5.41
CA PRO A 84 -19.18 2.27 -4.97
C PRO A 84 -19.65 3.15 -3.81
N VAL A 85 -18.88 3.19 -2.73
CA VAL A 85 -19.16 4.08 -1.60
C VAL A 85 -18.88 5.54 -1.97
N PRO A 86 -19.62 6.51 -1.39
CA PRO A 86 -19.32 7.93 -1.55
C PRO A 86 -17.90 8.28 -1.06
N LEU A 87 -17.34 9.38 -1.56
CA LEU A 87 -16.04 9.88 -1.13
C LEU A 87 -16.02 10.10 0.40
N GLY A 88 -15.05 9.50 1.08
CA GLY A 88 -14.95 9.48 2.54
C GLY A 88 -15.78 8.38 3.21
N GLY A 89 -16.51 7.58 2.44
CA GLY A 89 -17.22 6.39 2.93
C GLY A 89 -16.27 5.26 3.28
N ILE A 90 -16.78 4.31 4.08
CA ILE A 90 -16.09 3.08 4.47
C ILE A 90 -16.72 1.91 3.72
N GLY A 91 -15.91 1.01 3.19
CA GLY A 91 -16.33 -0.20 2.50
C GLY A 91 -15.18 -1.18 2.36
N GLU A 92 -15.40 -2.25 1.64
CA GLU A 92 -14.39 -3.26 1.32
C GLU A 92 -13.58 -2.84 0.08
N LEU A 93 -12.26 -3.07 0.13
CA LEU A 93 -11.36 -2.74 -0.97
C LEU A 93 -11.33 -3.88 -1.99
N TYR A 94 -11.77 -3.60 -3.19
CA TYR A 94 -11.71 -4.50 -4.34
C TYR A 94 -10.60 -4.10 -5.28
N VAL A 95 -9.86 -5.10 -5.75
CA VAL A 95 -8.76 -4.93 -6.70
C VAL A 95 -9.08 -5.66 -7.99
N SER A 96 -8.89 -5.00 -9.12
CA SER A 96 -8.96 -5.61 -10.44
C SER A 96 -7.80 -5.15 -11.31
N GLY A 97 -7.46 -5.93 -12.34
CA GLY A 97 -6.39 -5.59 -13.26
C GLY A 97 -5.37 -6.70 -13.45
N THR A 98 -4.23 -6.34 -14.04
CA THR A 98 -3.19 -7.31 -14.42
C THR A 98 -2.43 -7.90 -13.24
N GLY A 99 -2.47 -7.22 -12.08
CA GLY A 99 -1.85 -7.71 -10.85
C GLY A 99 -2.59 -8.86 -10.19
N VAL A 100 -3.90 -9.01 -10.44
CA VAL A 100 -4.71 -10.05 -9.81
C VAL A 100 -4.29 -11.43 -10.27
N GLY A 101 -3.93 -12.30 -9.31
CA GLY A 101 -3.52 -13.67 -9.54
C GLY A 101 -4.65 -14.55 -10.08
N ARG A 102 -4.28 -15.70 -10.64
CA ARG A 102 -5.24 -16.66 -11.21
C ARG A 102 -5.99 -17.47 -10.15
N GLY A 103 -5.61 -17.35 -8.89
CA GLY A 103 -6.20 -18.05 -7.76
C GLY A 103 -5.22 -18.97 -7.04
N TYR A 104 -5.73 -19.67 -6.04
CA TYR A 104 -4.95 -20.60 -5.23
C TYR A 104 -4.75 -21.95 -5.93
N LEU A 105 -3.54 -22.48 -5.85
CA LEU A 105 -3.19 -23.74 -6.50
C LEU A 105 -4.03 -24.89 -5.95
N ALA A 106 -4.75 -25.59 -6.84
CA ALA A 106 -5.62 -26.74 -6.53
C ALA A 106 -6.71 -26.45 -5.46
N ASP A 107 -7.07 -25.17 -5.26
CA ASP A 107 -8.12 -24.78 -4.32
C ASP A 107 -9.12 -23.80 -4.97
N PRO A 108 -10.03 -24.32 -5.82
CA PRO A 108 -11.04 -23.48 -6.48
C PRO A 108 -12.06 -22.89 -5.50
N GLY A 109 -12.29 -23.55 -4.34
CA GLY A 109 -13.21 -23.05 -3.33
C GLY A 109 -12.72 -21.75 -2.70
N ARG A 110 -11.47 -21.72 -2.25
CA ARG A 110 -10.86 -20.47 -1.74
C ARG A 110 -10.72 -19.41 -2.82
N THR A 111 -10.37 -19.83 -4.04
CA THR A 111 -10.27 -18.89 -5.17
C THR A 111 -11.58 -18.15 -5.44
N ALA A 112 -12.72 -18.81 -5.27
CA ALA A 112 -14.03 -18.20 -5.49
C ALA A 112 -14.49 -17.28 -4.35
N LEU A 113 -13.78 -17.29 -3.21
CA LEU A 113 -14.10 -16.49 -2.03
C LEU A 113 -13.12 -15.31 -1.81
N ALA A 114 -12.08 -15.21 -2.64
CA ALA A 114 -11.02 -14.19 -2.52
C ALA A 114 -11.29 -12.91 -3.38
#